data_96b1649857d29a267d6b749c098e1748
#
_entry.id   96b1649857d29a267d6b749c098e1748
#
_cell.length_a   1.000
_cell.length_b   1.000
_cell.length_c   1.000
_cell.angle_alpha   90.00
_cell.angle_beta   90.00
_cell.angle_gamma   90.00
#
_symmetry.space_group_name_H-M   'P 1'
#
loop_
_entity.id
_entity.type
_entity.pdbx_description
1 polymer ?
#
loop_
_entity_poly.entity_id
_entity_poly.type
_entity_poly.pdbx_seq_one_letter_code
_entity_poly.pdbx_strand_id
1 'polypeptide(L)'
;MTDVLLVMLQQPKPPPAPSTIVQTMFDFFLDGGVMMWPILTCSVVVLGLALDRLLALRHGRLLPRVVLEAIAQVCSGRVDGAAQQVAVVDAPGARALAAALRRRGCTIAEVEKALEDQMAKEAMRLRGNVRGVSLMAAVAPLLGLLGTVVGISQAFGAVAHGGLGRNEIGESLAAGIKVAMYNTIFGLIVAIPATVIAAWLHARARSVIIHLGETLAPVIEHIAGSAGAPDKREAIDAA
;
A
#
# COMPACT_ATOMS: atom_id res chain seq x y z
N MET A 1 64.81 3.56 -24.26
CA MET A 1 64.37 4.97 -24.05
C MET A 1 62.99 5.23 -24.61
N THR A 2 62.48 4.45 -25.56
CA THR A 2 61.16 4.53 -26.18
C THR A 2 60.02 3.99 -25.30
N ASP A 3 60.28 2.96 -24.47
CA ASP A 3 59.25 2.32 -23.65
C ASP A 3 58.81 3.18 -22.44
N VAL A 4 59.72 3.99 -21.90
CA VAL A 4 59.42 4.89 -20.78
C VAL A 4 58.51 6.06 -21.23
N LEU A 5 58.68 6.49 -22.50
CA LEU A 5 57.84 7.55 -23.07
C LEU A 5 56.39 7.06 -23.33
N LEU A 6 56.22 5.78 -23.70
CA LEU A 6 54.92 5.15 -23.92
C LEU A 6 54.13 4.97 -22.61
N VAL A 7 54.82 4.65 -21.51
CA VAL A 7 54.19 4.55 -20.17
C VAL A 7 53.80 5.90 -19.61
N MET A 8 54.55 6.95 -19.90
CA MET A 8 54.21 8.32 -19.47
C MET A 8 53.04 8.94 -20.27
N LEU A 9 52.76 8.44 -21.47
CA LEU A 9 51.60 8.87 -22.27
C LEU A 9 50.29 8.17 -21.89
N GLN A 10 50.35 7.09 -21.10
CA GLN A 10 49.18 6.49 -20.46
C GLN A 10 48.80 7.26 -19.18
N GLN A 11 48.42 8.52 -19.36
CA GLN A 11 47.80 9.24 -18.24
C GLN A 11 46.54 8.46 -17.80
N PRO A 12 46.43 8.09 -16.50
CA PRO A 12 45.20 7.51 -16.01
C PRO A 12 44.05 8.48 -16.36
N LYS A 13 43.05 7.94 -17.07
CA LYS A 13 41.85 8.70 -17.40
C LYS A 13 41.39 9.43 -16.14
N PRO A 14 41.23 10.76 -16.16
CA PRO A 14 40.84 11.51 -14.98
C PRO A 14 39.55 10.86 -14.40
N PRO A 15 39.45 10.77 -13.06
CA PRO A 15 38.23 10.24 -12.45
C PRO A 15 37.05 11.04 -13.00
N PRO A 16 35.93 10.39 -13.34
CA PRO A 16 34.74 11.08 -13.83
C PRO A 16 34.35 12.15 -12.80
N ALA A 17 34.03 13.36 -13.30
CA ALA A 17 33.55 14.44 -12.46
C ALA A 17 32.42 13.91 -11.54
N PRO A 18 32.28 14.43 -10.30
CA PRO A 18 31.26 13.97 -9.40
C PRO A 18 29.89 14.12 -10.08
N SER A 19 29.41 13.01 -10.64
CA SER A 19 28.08 12.95 -11.25
C SER A 19 27.07 13.15 -10.13
N THR A 20 26.15 14.07 -10.33
CA THR A 20 25.00 14.24 -9.42
C THR A 20 24.31 12.88 -9.26
N ILE A 21 23.88 12.52 -8.05
CA ILE A 21 23.22 11.23 -7.75
C ILE A 21 22.17 10.88 -8.82
N VAL A 22 21.44 11.89 -9.31
CA VAL A 22 20.43 11.77 -10.36
C VAL A 22 21.03 11.32 -11.70
N GLN A 23 22.18 11.87 -12.10
CA GLN A 23 22.86 11.47 -13.34
C GLN A 23 23.35 10.03 -13.24
N THR A 24 23.94 9.67 -12.11
CA THR A 24 24.38 8.29 -11.87
C THR A 24 23.20 7.32 -11.92
N MET A 25 22.06 7.64 -11.32
CA MET A 25 20.85 6.79 -11.38
C MET A 25 20.30 6.69 -12.81
N PHE A 26 20.36 7.76 -13.60
CA PHE A 26 19.93 7.75 -14.98
C PHE A 26 20.82 6.89 -15.86
N ASP A 27 22.15 7.00 -15.69
CA ASP A 27 23.13 6.17 -16.39
C ASP A 27 22.95 4.67 -16.03
N PHE A 28 22.74 4.37 -14.75
CA PHE A 28 22.40 3.02 -14.30
C PHE A 28 21.11 2.50 -14.95
N PHE A 29 20.11 3.36 -15.10
CA PHE A 29 18.84 2.98 -15.75
C PHE A 29 19.05 2.63 -17.24
N LEU A 30 19.81 3.42 -17.96
CA LEU A 30 20.12 3.18 -19.37
C LEU A 30 20.97 1.91 -19.55
N ASP A 31 21.94 1.69 -18.67
CA ASP A 31 22.82 0.52 -18.67
C ASP A 31 22.07 -0.79 -18.31
N GLY A 32 20.94 -0.73 -17.59
CA GLY A 32 20.20 -1.90 -17.16
C GLY A 32 19.35 -2.60 -18.23
N GLY A 33 19.24 -2.01 -19.43
CA GLY A 33 18.60 -2.61 -20.59
C GLY A 33 17.06 -2.68 -20.51
N VAL A 34 16.48 -3.57 -21.34
CA VAL A 34 15.01 -3.66 -21.53
C VAL A 34 14.25 -3.99 -20.24
N MET A 35 14.84 -4.76 -19.32
CA MET A 35 14.19 -5.17 -18.07
C MET A 35 14.01 -4.03 -17.06
N MET A 36 14.66 -2.89 -17.26
CA MET A 36 14.44 -1.70 -16.43
C MET A 36 13.04 -1.11 -16.58
N TRP A 37 12.41 -1.22 -17.76
CA TRP A 37 11.07 -0.69 -18.00
C TRP A 37 9.98 -1.36 -17.14
N PRO A 38 9.89 -2.71 -17.06
CA PRO A 38 8.99 -3.37 -16.12
C PRO A 38 9.21 -2.97 -14.67
N ILE A 39 10.48 -2.85 -14.23
CA ILE A 39 10.82 -2.44 -12.85
C ILE A 39 10.37 -1.00 -12.59
N LEU A 40 10.59 -0.09 -13.52
CA LEU A 40 10.13 1.30 -13.44
C LEU A 40 8.61 1.37 -13.37
N THR A 41 7.91 0.62 -14.24
CA THR A 41 6.43 0.54 -14.19
C THR A 41 5.96 0.05 -12.83
N CYS A 42 6.59 -0.98 -12.29
CA CYS A 42 6.29 -1.49 -10.95
C CYS A 42 6.47 -0.40 -9.89
N SER A 43 7.55 0.39 -9.96
CA SER A 43 7.83 1.51 -9.05
C SER A 43 6.73 2.59 -9.10
N VAL A 44 6.32 2.99 -10.30
CA VAL A 44 5.25 4.00 -10.50
C VAL A 44 3.91 3.49 -9.94
N VAL A 45 3.58 2.21 -10.20
CA VAL A 45 2.36 1.58 -9.67
C VAL A 45 2.39 1.52 -8.15
N VAL A 46 3.52 1.12 -7.54
CA VAL A 46 3.69 1.12 -6.08
C VAL A 46 3.46 2.50 -5.50
N LEU A 47 4.09 3.53 -6.10
CA LEU A 47 3.96 4.91 -5.62
C LEU A 47 2.52 5.41 -5.74
N GLY A 48 1.86 5.17 -6.88
CA GLY A 48 0.46 5.53 -7.10
C GLY A 48 -0.48 4.87 -6.10
N LEU A 49 -0.37 3.55 -5.92
CA LEU A 49 -1.17 2.81 -4.95
C LEU A 49 -0.89 3.24 -3.51
N ALA A 50 0.38 3.49 -3.17
CA ALA A 50 0.75 3.94 -1.83
C ALA A 50 0.15 5.31 -1.51
N LEU A 51 0.25 6.27 -2.43
CA LEU A 51 -0.33 7.61 -2.28
C LEU A 51 -1.86 7.56 -2.15
N ASP A 52 -2.53 6.79 -3.00
CA ASP A 52 -3.98 6.62 -2.94
C ASP A 52 -4.40 6.04 -1.57
N ARG A 53 -3.69 5.02 -1.07
CA ARG A 53 -3.99 4.43 0.24
C ARG A 53 -3.65 5.36 1.41
N LEU A 54 -2.58 6.11 1.32
CA LEU A 54 -2.22 7.13 2.31
C LEU A 54 -3.32 8.18 2.47
N LEU A 55 -3.87 8.63 1.35
CA LEU A 55 -4.97 9.59 1.32
C LEU A 55 -6.30 8.99 1.79
N ALA A 56 -6.57 7.73 1.43
CA ALA A 56 -7.79 7.02 1.82
C ALA A 56 -7.83 6.67 3.32
N LEU A 57 -6.68 6.33 3.93
CA LEU A 57 -6.55 5.98 5.35
C LEU A 57 -6.41 7.21 6.28
N ARG A 58 -6.59 8.43 5.76
CA ARG A 58 -6.65 9.63 6.62
C ARG A 58 -7.87 9.55 7.52
N HIS A 59 -7.66 9.78 8.82
CA HIS A 59 -8.66 9.68 9.88
C HIS A 59 -9.95 10.48 9.58
N GLY A 60 -9.84 11.66 8.99
CA GLY A 60 -11.00 12.51 8.65
C GLY A 60 -11.93 11.95 7.55
N ARG A 61 -11.47 10.97 6.74
CA ARG A 61 -12.32 10.28 5.74
C ARG A 61 -13.06 9.08 6.33
N LEU A 62 -12.55 8.49 7.38
CA LEU A 62 -13.08 7.26 7.99
C LEU A 62 -14.13 7.57 9.07
N LEU A 63 -13.90 8.62 9.85
CA LEU A 63 -14.81 9.19 10.86
C LEU A 63 -14.94 10.69 10.62
N PRO A 64 -15.77 11.15 9.67
CA PRO A 64 -16.10 12.55 9.50
C PRO A 64 -16.75 13.12 10.77
N ARG A 65 -16.61 14.39 11.01
CA ARG A 65 -17.23 15.08 12.17
C ARG A 65 -18.74 14.82 12.27
N VAL A 66 -19.41 14.73 11.14
CA VAL A 66 -20.85 14.41 11.06
C VAL A 66 -21.18 13.06 11.72
N VAL A 67 -20.31 12.06 11.58
CA VAL A 67 -20.52 10.73 12.21
C VAL A 67 -20.29 10.82 13.73
N LEU A 68 -19.31 11.59 14.19
CA LEU A 68 -19.09 11.82 15.62
C LEU A 68 -20.27 12.56 16.26
N GLU A 69 -20.84 13.54 15.57
CA GLU A 69 -22.04 14.27 16.00
C GLU A 69 -23.25 13.35 16.03
N ALA A 70 -23.40 12.46 15.03
CA ALA A 70 -24.45 11.47 15.00
C ALA A 70 -24.34 10.45 16.17
N ILE A 71 -23.11 10.02 16.51
CA ILE A 71 -22.85 9.19 17.70
C ILE A 71 -23.30 9.89 18.97
N ALA A 72 -22.93 11.17 19.14
CA ALA A 72 -23.33 11.98 20.29
C ALA A 72 -24.86 12.16 20.37
N GLN A 73 -25.54 12.30 19.23
CA GLN A 73 -27.00 12.36 19.16
C GLN A 73 -27.65 11.05 19.60
N VAL A 74 -27.12 9.89 19.16
CA VAL A 74 -27.61 8.58 19.60
C VAL A 74 -27.46 8.42 21.11
N CYS A 75 -26.30 8.78 21.65
CA CYS A 75 -26.03 8.73 23.08
C CYS A 75 -26.91 9.70 23.90
N SER A 76 -27.45 10.75 23.27
CA SER A 76 -28.42 11.69 23.88
C SER A 76 -29.90 11.30 23.64
N GLY A 77 -30.17 10.14 23.05
CA GLY A 77 -31.51 9.62 22.78
C GLY A 77 -32.19 10.11 21.49
N ARG A 78 -31.51 10.94 20.69
CA ARG A 78 -32.02 11.49 19.41
C ARG A 78 -31.65 10.61 18.23
N VAL A 79 -32.20 9.40 18.18
CA VAL A 79 -31.81 8.36 17.22
C VAL A 79 -32.25 8.67 15.79
N ASP A 80 -33.43 9.28 15.59
CA ASP A 80 -33.99 9.53 14.26
C ASP A 80 -33.22 10.60 13.49
N GLY A 81 -32.73 11.65 14.18
CA GLY A 81 -31.87 12.68 13.60
C GLY A 81 -30.50 12.13 13.17
N ALA A 82 -29.93 11.25 14.01
CA ALA A 82 -28.66 10.58 13.69
C ALA A 82 -28.77 9.67 12.47
N ALA A 83 -29.87 8.93 12.34
CA ALA A 83 -30.10 8.03 11.21
C ALA A 83 -30.15 8.78 9.86
N GLN A 84 -30.80 9.95 9.82
CA GLN A 84 -30.86 10.79 8.62
C GLN A 84 -29.49 11.36 8.25
N GLN A 85 -28.73 11.83 9.23
CA GLN A 85 -27.38 12.39 8.99
C GLN A 85 -26.42 11.35 8.45
N VAL A 86 -26.44 10.14 9.00
CA VAL A 86 -25.56 9.03 8.60
C VAL A 86 -25.90 8.49 7.21
N ALA A 87 -27.17 8.53 6.79
CA ALA A 87 -27.59 8.04 5.48
C ALA A 87 -26.99 8.80 4.28
N VAL A 88 -26.59 10.06 4.47
CA VAL A 88 -26.04 10.93 3.41
C VAL A 88 -24.50 10.82 3.31
N VAL A 89 -23.86 10.27 4.34
CA VAL A 89 -22.40 10.24 4.44
C VAL A 89 -21.84 8.88 4.02
N ASP A 90 -21.06 8.84 2.95
CA ASP A 90 -20.36 7.61 2.51
C ASP A 90 -18.99 7.49 3.20
N ALA A 91 -19.01 7.03 4.45
CA ALA A 91 -17.81 6.75 5.23
C ALA A 91 -17.93 5.40 5.96
N PRO A 92 -16.82 4.70 6.23
CA PRO A 92 -16.83 3.44 6.97
C PRO A 92 -17.57 3.55 8.32
N GLY A 93 -17.31 4.61 9.08
CA GLY A 93 -18.00 4.88 10.35
C GLY A 93 -19.50 5.11 10.18
N ALA A 94 -19.90 5.81 9.12
CA ALA A 94 -21.31 6.03 8.81
C ALA A 94 -22.04 4.72 8.49
N ARG A 95 -21.43 3.86 7.65
CA ARG A 95 -22.00 2.56 7.30
C ARG A 95 -22.09 1.62 8.50
N ALA A 96 -21.09 1.64 9.38
CA ALA A 96 -21.10 0.86 10.61
C ALA A 96 -22.21 1.33 11.57
N LEU A 97 -22.32 2.65 11.80
CA LEU A 97 -23.39 3.22 12.63
C LEU A 97 -24.79 2.97 12.03
N ALA A 98 -24.93 3.11 10.71
CA ALA A 98 -26.20 2.81 10.03
C ALA A 98 -26.61 1.34 10.17
N ALA A 99 -25.67 0.39 10.19
CA ALA A 99 -25.95 -1.02 10.42
C ALA A 99 -26.50 -1.28 11.83
N ALA A 100 -25.93 -0.63 12.84
CA ALA A 100 -26.42 -0.70 14.22
C ALA A 100 -27.82 -0.05 14.35
N LEU A 101 -28.03 1.14 13.77
CA LEU A 101 -29.30 1.85 13.81
C LEU A 101 -30.45 1.09 13.13
N ARG A 102 -30.18 0.30 12.10
CA ARG A 102 -31.19 -0.59 11.45
C ARG A 102 -31.70 -1.70 12.35
N ARG A 103 -30.97 -2.02 13.42
CA ARG A 103 -31.33 -3.02 14.42
C ARG A 103 -31.85 -2.38 15.70
N ARG A 104 -32.35 -1.15 15.61
CA ARG A 104 -33.01 -0.47 16.71
C ARG A 104 -34.21 -1.31 17.19
N GLY A 105 -34.32 -1.50 18.50
CA GLY A 105 -35.38 -2.33 19.10
C GLY A 105 -35.07 -3.82 19.17
N CYS A 106 -33.93 -4.26 18.63
CA CYS A 106 -33.44 -5.63 18.78
C CYS A 106 -32.65 -5.80 20.09
N THR A 107 -32.26 -7.04 20.38
CA THR A 107 -31.42 -7.36 21.55
C THR A 107 -30.00 -6.76 21.39
N ILE A 108 -29.32 -6.53 22.52
CA ILE A 108 -27.91 -6.04 22.53
C ILE A 108 -27.05 -6.92 21.62
N ALA A 109 -27.18 -8.24 21.72
CA ALA A 109 -26.39 -9.18 20.93
C ALA A 109 -26.65 -9.06 19.41
N GLU A 110 -27.86 -8.74 18.99
CA GLU A 110 -28.17 -8.53 17.56
C GLU A 110 -27.64 -7.22 17.02
N VAL A 111 -27.65 -6.15 17.81
CA VAL A 111 -27.08 -4.86 17.46
C VAL A 111 -25.55 -4.97 17.37
N GLU A 112 -24.92 -5.60 18.35
CA GLU A 112 -23.49 -5.86 18.40
C GLU A 112 -23.02 -6.67 17.20
N LYS A 113 -23.70 -7.78 16.91
CA LYS A 113 -23.41 -8.61 15.75
C LYS A 113 -23.55 -7.87 14.43
N ALA A 114 -24.58 -7.04 14.27
CA ALA A 114 -24.74 -6.25 13.05
C ALA A 114 -23.61 -5.23 12.87
N LEU A 115 -23.14 -4.62 13.96
CA LEU A 115 -22.00 -3.72 13.97
C LEU A 115 -20.70 -4.47 13.61
N GLU A 116 -20.44 -5.61 14.26
CA GLU A 116 -19.27 -6.44 14.00
C GLU A 116 -19.21 -6.92 12.53
N ASP A 117 -20.33 -7.43 12.00
CA ASP A 117 -20.43 -7.89 10.62
C ASP A 117 -20.13 -6.75 9.62
N GLN A 118 -20.61 -5.54 9.90
CA GLN A 118 -20.33 -4.39 9.05
C GLN A 118 -18.88 -3.94 9.18
N MET A 119 -18.33 -3.93 10.39
CA MET A 119 -16.93 -3.61 10.62
C MET A 119 -15.98 -4.62 9.96
N ALA A 120 -16.33 -5.91 9.98
CA ALA A 120 -15.59 -6.94 9.28
C ALA A 120 -15.56 -6.69 7.75
N LYS A 121 -16.70 -6.27 7.16
CA LYS A 121 -16.77 -5.87 5.74
C LYS A 121 -15.90 -4.67 5.44
N GLU A 122 -15.93 -3.64 6.27
CA GLU A 122 -15.07 -2.47 6.10
C GLU A 122 -13.58 -2.81 6.26
N ALA A 123 -13.23 -3.68 7.22
CA ALA A 123 -11.87 -4.20 7.39
C ALA A 123 -11.38 -4.95 6.14
N MET A 124 -12.23 -5.79 5.53
CA MET A 124 -11.88 -6.48 4.29
C MET A 124 -11.69 -5.51 3.13
N ARG A 125 -12.53 -4.48 2.99
CA ARG A 125 -12.38 -3.43 1.96
C ARG A 125 -11.06 -2.67 2.12
N LEU A 126 -10.73 -2.24 3.33
CA LEU A 126 -9.49 -1.51 3.62
C LEU A 126 -8.25 -2.39 3.35
N ARG A 127 -8.27 -3.65 3.80
CA ARG A 127 -7.16 -4.60 3.58
C ARG A 127 -7.01 -5.01 2.12
N GLY A 128 -8.12 -5.26 1.41
CA GLY A 128 -8.10 -5.64 -0.01
C GLY A 128 -7.35 -4.61 -0.86
N ASN A 129 -7.54 -3.37 -0.56
CA ASN A 129 -6.92 -2.27 -1.27
C ASN A 129 -5.41 -2.08 -0.96
N VAL A 130 -4.93 -2.49 0.23
CA VAL A 130 -3.50 -2.48 0.58
C VAL A 130 -2.77 -3.67 -0.05
N ARG A 131 -3.51 -4.75 -0.36
CA ARG A 131 -2.95 -5.97 -0.95
C ARG A 131 -2.21 -5.71 -2.28
N GLY A 132 -2.67 -4.73 -3.07
CA GLY A 132 -2.01 -4.33 -4.32
C GLY A 132 -0.57 -3.85 -4.11
N VAL A 133 -0.33 -3.03 -3.09
CA VAL A 133 1.03 -2.56 -2.74
C VAL A 133 1.92 -3.73 -2.31
N SER A 134 1.40 -4.64 -1.47
CA SER A 134 2.13 -5.83 -1.04
C SER A 134 2.47 -6.76 -2.20
N LEU A 135 1.57 -6.92 -3.16
CA LEU A 135 1.81 -7.73 -4.36
C LEU A 135 2.95 -7.14 -5.19
N MET A 136 2.91 -5.84 -5.46
CA MET A 136 3.98 -5.17 -6.23
C MET A 136 5.31 -5.21 -5.50
N ALA A 137 5.33 -5.07 -4.17
CA ALA A 137 6.53 -5.21 -3.36
C ALA A 137 7.18 -6.61 -3.49
N ALA A 138 6.36 -7.65 -3.62
CA ALA A 138 6.84 -9.02 -3.84
C ALA A 138 7.29 -9.27 -5.29
N VAL A 139 6.65 -8.63 -6.27
CA VAL A 139 6.97 -8.81 -7.70
C VAL A 139 8.24 -8.07 -8.10
N ALA A 140 8.54 -6.90 -7.50
CA ALA A 140 9.70 -6.09 -7.88
C ALA A 140 11.05 -6.83 -7.80
N PRO A 141 11.36 -7.60 -6.73
CA PRO A 141 12.61 -8.38 -6.68
C PRO A 141 12.64 -9.51 -7.71
N LEU A 142 11.48 -10.10 -8.01
CA LEU A 142 11.38 -11.17 -9.02
C LEU A 142 11.66 -10.62 -10.43
N LEU A 143 11.21 -9.40 -10.73
CA LEU A 143 11.56 -8.71 -11.97
C LEU A 143 13.06 -8.41 -12.04
N GLY A 144 13.67 -7.99 -10.93
CA GLY A 144 15.11 -7.83 -10.83
C GLY A 144 15.86 -9.13 -11.10
N LEU A 145 15.43 -10.23 -10.50
CA LEU A 145 15.99 -11.57 -10.72
C LEU A 145 15.80 -12.01 -12.17
N LEU A 146 14.63 -11.82 -12.75
CA LEU A 146 14.38 -12.10 -14.17
C LEU A 146 15.36 -11.32 -15.06
N GLY A 147 15.61 -10.06 -14.72
CA GLY A 147 16.59 -9.22 -15.40
C GLY A 147 18.00 -9.78 -15.36
N THR A 148 18.41 -10.47 -14.27
CA THR A 148 19.72 -11.15 -14.22
C THR A 148 19.79 -12.32 -15.19
N VAL A 149 18.76 -13.14 -15.23
CA VAL A 149 18.71 -14.29 -16.14
C VAL A 149 18.77 -13.84 -17.59
N VAL A 150 18.01 -12.80 -17.95
CA VAL A 150 18.03 -12.23 -19.30
C VAL A 150 19.39 -11.61 -19.64
N GLY A 151 19.98 -10.83 -18.74
CA GLY A 151 21.29 -10.20 -18.95
C GLY A 151 22.40 -11.23 -19.16
N ILE A 152 22.45 -12.26 -18.32
CA ILE A 152 23.44 -13.34 -18.46
C ILE A 152 23.18 -14.14 -19.75
N SER A 153 21.92 -14.45 -20.08
CA SER A 153 21.56 -15.17 -21.31
C SER A 153 22.01 -14.42 -22.57
N GLN A 154 21.82 -13.09 -22.59
CA GLN A 154 22.30 -12.26 -23.71
C GLN A 154 23.82 -12.27 -23.83
N ALA A 155 24.54 -12.20 -22.71
CA ALA A 155 26.03 -12.28 -22.71
C ALA A 155 26.54 -13.60 -23.30
N PHE A 156 25.96 -14.72 -22.88
CA PHE A 156 26.32 -16.04 -23.44
C PHE A 156 25.88 -16.18 -24.89
N GLY A 157 24.74 -15.63 -25.27
CA GLY A 157 24.28 -15.62 -26.66
C GLY A 157 25.26 -14.92 -27.60
N ALA A 158 25.80 -13.77 -27.18
CA ALA A 158 26.80 -13.04 -27.96
C ALA A 158 28.11 -13.86 -28.16
N VAL A 159 28.53 -14.59 -27.14
CA VAL A 159 29.71 -15.47 -27.22
C VAL A 159 29.46 -16.68 -28.11
N ALA A 160 28.27 -17.27 -28.06
CA ALA A 160 27.94 -18.51 -28.80
C ALA A 160 27.83 -18.31 -30.31
N HIS A 161 27.53 -17.10 -30.81
CA HIS A 161 27.42 -16.84 -32.25
C HIS A 161 28.75 -16.75 -32.99
N GLY A 162 29.87 -16.83 -32.31
CA GLY A 162 31.22 -16.95 -32.88
C GLY A 162 31.75 -15.69 -33.60
N GLY A 163 33.03 -15.59 -33.72
CA GLY A 163 33.70 -14.44 -34.39
C GLY A 163 34.34 -13.39 -33.47
N LEU A 164 34.09 -13.51 -32.15
CA LEU A 164 34.71 -12.64 -31.19
C LEU A 164 36.12 -13.09 -30.83
N GLY A 165 37.07 -12.14 -30.78
CA GLY A 165 38.38 -12.36 -30.24
C GLY A 165 38.33 -12.62 -28.73
N ARG A 166 39.42 -13.22 -28.20
CA ARG A 166 39.49 -13.61 -26.77
C ARG A 166 39.23 -12.46 -25.80
N ASN A 167 39.61 -11.24 -26.15
CA ASN A 167 39.38 -10.04 -25.35
C ASN A 167 37.92 -9.59 -25.44
N GLU A 168 37.33 -9.65 -26.62
CA GLU A 168 35.92 -9.27 -26.87
C GLU A 168 34.90 -10.20 -26.14
N ILE A 169 35.25 -11.48 -26.00
CA ILE A 169 34.48 -12.44 -25.18
C ILE A 169 34.44 -11.95 -23.72
N GLY A 170 35.57 -11.58 -23.15
CA GLY A 170 35.65 -11.08 -21.77
C GLY A 170 34.85 -9.81 -21.57
N GLU A 171 34.93 -8.86 -22.50
CA GLU A 171 34.16 -7.62 -22.46
C GLU A 171 32.65 -7.85 -22.58
N SER A 172 32.23 -8.73 -23.47
CA SER A 172 30.81 -9.09 -23.65
C SER A 172 30.23 -9.76 -22.40
N LEU A 173 30.97 -10.69 -21.77
CA LEU A 173 30.56 -11.31 -20.51
C LEU A 173 30.47 -10.26 -19.38
N ALA A 174 31.48 -9.43 -19.25
CA ALA A 174 31.51 -8.39 -18.22
C ALA A 174 30.34 -7.39 -18.38
N ALA A 175 29.99 -7.01 -19.61
CA ALA A 175 28.85 -6.16 -19.91
C ALA A 175 27.52 -6.81 -19.50
N GLY A 176 27.31 -8.09 -19.85
CA GLY A 176 26.09 -8.81 -19.47
C GLY A 176 25.94 -9.03 -17.96
N ILE A 177 27.06 -9.30 -17.26
CA ILE A 177 27.05 -9.38 -15.79
C ILE A 177 26.72 -8.03 -15.18
N LYS A 178 27.26 -6.94 -15.70
CA LYS A 178 26.97 -5.56 -15.27
C LYS A 178 25.46 -5.28 -15.38
N VAL A 179 24.84 -5.54 -16.52
CA VAL A 179 23.39 -5.40 -16.74
C VAL A 179 22.59 -6.23 -15.74
N ALA A 180 22.97 -7.49 -15.53
CA ALA A 180 22.34 -8.38 -14.58
C ALA A 180 22.36 -7.82 -13.15
N MET A 181 23.52 -7.33 -12.68
CA MET A 181 23.66 -6.74 -11.35
C MET A 181 22.79 -5.49 -11.18
N TYR A 182 22.73 -4.63 -12.19
CA TYR A 182 21.90 -3.42 -12.13
C TYR A 182 20.42 -3.74 -12.00
N ASN A 183 19.91 -4.69 -12.76
CA ASN A 183 18.51 -5.11 -12.65
C ASN A 183 18.14 -5.59 -11.23
N THR A 184 19.02 -6.35 -10.57
CA THR A 184 18.80 -6.79 -9.20
C THR A 184 18.82 -5.62 -8.21
N ILE A 185 19.79 -4.72 -8.34
CA ILE A 185 19.90 -3.53 -7.47
C ILE A 185 18.62 -2.69 -7.57
N PHE A 186 18.15 -2.39 -8.78
CA PHE A 186 16.92 -1.61 -8.98
C PHE A 186 15.67 -2.33 -8.48
N GLY A 187 15.56 -3.63 -8.72
CA GLY A 187 14.48 -4.45 -8.17
C GLY A 187 14.40 -4.34 -6.64
N LEU A 188 15.54 -4.38 -5.96
CA LEU A 188 15.61 -4.23 -4.49
C LEU A 188 15.36 -2.79 -4.03
N ILE A 189 15.86 -1.78 -4.73
CA ILE A 189 15.60 -0.36 -4.44
C ILE A 189 14.09 -0.06 -4.46
N VAL A 190 13.34 -0.69 -5.35
CA VAL A 190 11.87 -0.56 -5.41
C VAL A 190 11.20 -1.42 -4.33
N ALA A 191 11.64 -2.66 -4.14
CA ALA A 191 11.00 -3.62 -3.27
C ALA A 191 11.10 -3.27 -1.78
N ILE A 192 12.26 -2.80 -1.33
CA ILE A 192 12.49 -2.52 0.10
C ILE A 192 11.55 -1.41 0.61
N PRO A 193 11.50 -0.21 -0.01
CA PRO A 193 10.56 0.81 0.41
C PRO A 193 9.10 0.38 0.25
N ALA A 194 8.76 -0.33 -0.84
CA ALA A 194 7.41 -0.83 -1.08
C ALA A 194 6.95 -1.77 0.03
N THR A 195 7.82 -2.68 0.50
CA THR A 195 7.52 -3.61 1.59
C THR A 195 7.28 -2.87 2.91
N VAL A 196 8.13 -1.88 3.22
CA VAL A 196 7.97 -1.06 4.43
C VAL A 196 6.66 -0.26 4.39
N ILE A 197 6.35 0.36 3.24
CA ILE A 197 5.10 1.10 3.04
C ILE A 197 3.89 0.16 3.18
N ALA A 198 3.94 -1.02 2.57
CA ALA A 198 2.86 -2.02 2.67
C ALA A 198 2.62 -2.45 4.13
N ALA A 199 3.68 -2.76 4.87
CA ALA A 199 3.60 -3.13 6.28
C ALA A 199 2.98 -1.99 7.12
N TRP A 200 3.42 -0.77 6.91
CA TRP A 200 2.87 0.40 7.59
C TRP A 200 1.39 0.65 7.26
N LEU A 201 0.99 0.52 5.98
CA LEU A 201 -0.41 0.64 5.55
C LEU A 201 -1.30 -0.44 6.18
N HIS A 202 -0.81 -1.68 6.28
CA HIS A 202 -1.53 -2.77 6.97
C HIS A 202 -1.72 -2.48 8.46
N ALA A 203 -0.68 -2.02 9.14
CA ALA A 203 -0.75 -1.63 10.55
C ALA A 203 -1.74 -0.47 10.75
N ARG A 204 -1.69 0.54 9.88
CA ARG A 204 -2.60 1.68 9.91
C ARG A 204 -4.06 1.29 9.69
N ALA A 205 -4.32 0.42 8.69
CA ALA A 205 -5.68 -0.07 8.42
C ALA A 205 -6.26 -0.82 9.63
N ARG A 206 -5.43 -1.64 10.31
CA ARG A 206 -5.84 -2.34 11.54
C ARG A 206 -6.16 -1.36 12.68
N SER A 207 -5.29 -0.39 12.95
CA SER A 207 -5.48 0.61 14.00
C SER A 207 -6.76 1.42 13.79
N VAL A 208 -7.08 1.78 12.56
CA VAL A 208 -8.31 2.51 12.23
C VAL A 208 -9.56 1.70 12.53
N ILE A 209 -9.58 0.40 12.21
CA ILE A 209 -10.74 -0.47 12.50
C ILE A 209 -10.96 -0.64 14.01
N ILE A 210 -9.87 -0.81 14.76
CA ILE A 210 -9.94 -0.91 16.22
C ILE A 210 -10.53 0.38 16.81
N HIS A 211 -10.00 1.53 16.42
CA HIS A 211 -10.46 2.83 16.91
C HIS A 211 -11.93 3.11 16.51
N LEU A 212 -12.35 2.66 15.32
CA LEU A 212 -13.74 2.75 14.89
C LEU A 212 -14.65 1.92 15.80
N GLY A 213 -14.23 0.70 16.18
CA GLY A 213 -14.96 -0.16 17.10
C GLY A 213 -15.11 0.48 18.48
N GLU A 214 -14.01 0.99 19.05
CA GLU A 214 -14.01 1.67 20.34
C GLU A 214 -14.94 2.89 20.35
N THR A 215 -14.95 3.67 19.25
CA THR A 215 -15.79 4.86 19.12
C THR A 215 -17.27 4.52 18.99
N LEU A 216 -17.62 3.38 18.40
CA LEU A 216 -19.00 2.94 18.20
C LEU A 216 -19.54 2.06 19.34
N ALA A 217 -18.70 1.51 20.21
CA ALA A 217 -19.11 0.65 21.30
C ALA A 217 -20.19 1.29 22.23
N PRO A 218 -20.11 2.56 22.65
CA PRO A 218 -21.14 3.17 23.49
C PRO A 218 -22.52 3.26 22.84
N VAL A 219 -22.58 3.24 21.50
CA VAL A 219 -23.83 3.35 20.74
C VAL A 219 -24.71 2.09 20.94
N ILE A 220 -24.09 0.92 21.14
CA ILE A 220 -24.80 -0.37 21.28
C ILE A 220 -25.78 -0.32 22.45
N GLU A 221 -25.33 0.13 23.61
CA GLU A 221 -26.14 0.19 24.82
C GLU A 221 -27.32 1.17 24.66
N HIS A 222 -27.10 2.30 24.00
CA HIS A 222 -28.14 3.33 23.81
C HIS A 222 -29.19 2.94 22.76
N ILE A 223 -28.82 2.16 21.75
CA ILE A 223 -29.76 1.64 20.73
C ILE A 223 -30.59 0.47 21.29
N ALA A 224 -29.98 -0.44 22.02
CA ALA A 224 -30.61 -1.61 22.58
C ALA A 224 -31.45 -1.26 23.83
N GLY A 225 -30.98 -0.35 24.68
CA GLY A 225 -31.68 0.08 25.90
C GLY A 225 -33.00 0.81 25.64
N SER A 226 -33.18 1.38 24.44
CA SER A 226 -34.45 1.98 24.03
C SER A 226 -35.58 0.96 23.77
N ALA A 227 -35.26 -0.33 23.68
CA ALA A 227 -36.23 -1.42 23.45
C ALA A 227 -36.75 -2.08 24.75
N GLY A 228 -36.03 -1.88 25.85
CA GLY A 228 -36.35 -2.52 27.13
C GLY A 228 -37.19 -1.65 28.11
N ALA A 229 -37.52 -0.43 27.73
CA ALA A 229 -38.48 0.35 28.53
C ALA A 229 -39.88 -0.03 28.10
N PRO A 230 -40.68 -0.74 28.95
CA PRO A 230 -42.09 -0.99 28.64
C PRO A 230 -42.77 0.35 28.40
N ASP A 231 -43.58 0.42 27.36
CA ASP A 231 -44.34 1.63 27.04
C ASP A 231 -45.15 2.01 28.29
N LYS A 232 -44.81 3.14 28.90
CA LYS A 232 -45.52 3.64 30.08
C LYS A 232 -47.03 3.84 29.84
N ARG A 233 -47.50 3.71 28.60
CA ARG A 233 -48.89 3.79 28.23
C ARG A 233 -49.67 2.49 28.55
N GLU A 234 -49.05 1.30 28.42
CA GLU A 234 -49.69 0.04 28.77
C GLU A 234 -49.84 -0.15 30.30
N ALA A 235 -48.97 0.48 31.09
CA ALA A 235 -49.06 0.43 32.55
C ALA A 235 -50.17 1.33 33.13
N ILE A 236 -50.68 2.29 32.36
CA ILE A 236 -51.74 3.22 32.79
C ILE A 236 -53.11 2.67 32.43
N ASP A 237 -53.23 1.88 31.37
CA ASP A 237 -54.52 1.25 30.97
C ASP A 237 -54.81 -0.07 31.72
N ALA A 238 -53.86 -0.59 32.50
CA ALA A 238 -54.01 -1.81 33.30
C ALA A 238 -54.24 -1.55 34.81
N ALA A 239 -54.37 -0.27 35.24
CA ALA A 239 -54.67 0.13 36.60
C ALA A 239 -56.03 0.82 36.70
#